data_bf586d73f5d8a59188a9a29855956fe7
#
_entry.id   bf586d73f5d8a59188a9a29855956fe7
#
_cell.length_a   1.000
_cell.length_b   1.000
_cell.length_c   1.000
_cell.angle_alpha   90.00
_cell.angle_beta   90.00
_cell.angle_gamma   90.00
#
_symmetry.space_group_name_H-M   'P 1'
#
loop_
_entity.id
_entity.type
_entity.pdbx_description
1 polymer ?
#
loop_
_entity_poly.entity_id
_entity_poly.type
_entity_poly.pdbx_seq_one_letter_code
_entity_poly.pdbx_strand_id
1 'polypeptide(L)'
;MAFVHPTTLKVFFNFNIMQDIIKDIDRWLDQESDFVAATVIKTWGSGPRKVGSGMVIGSNDEILGSVSGGCVEGDVIKQSQEVRQTGERKILRYGVTDDQAWEVGLSCGGQIEILLERVDPQSSGIWKELSQNVLTNHGVALVSPTLGSSPSRLIGSEDSNDAIAAAATEAYKKRKSGLIEIEDDLYFINVFPKKSQLIIVGAAHISSQLVELASLFGFETIVIDPRGLFTNKTEFSVKPDISYDKWPVEVLEDYDLNSDVYAVMLTHDPKIDDQALHILLKSGVSYIGALGSKKTHAKRTQRLTDAGFSEEEISRIHAPIGVDINAKNPGEIALSIVGELIKTRNQFL
;
A
#
# COMPACT_ATOMS: atom_id res chain seq x y z
N MET A 1 44.68 5.63 -5.28
CA MET A 1 43.66 4.85 -4.57
C MET A 1 42.38 5.65 -4.57
N ALA A 2 41.46 5.37 -5.47
CA ALA A 2 40.16 6.04 -5.55
C ALA A 2 39.18 5.30 -4.67
N PHE A 3 38.62 5.97 -3.67
CA PHE A 3 37.54 5.46 -2.85
C PHE A 3 36.26 5.43 -3.69
N VAL A 4 35.79 4.24 -4.02
CA VAL A 4 34.48 4.01 -4.60
C VAL A 4 33.47 4.12 -3.44
N HIS A 5 32.59 5.12 -3.47
CA HIS A 5 31.45 5.21 -2.57
C HIS A 5 30.53 4.00 -2.82
N PRO A 6 30.08 3.31 -1.76
CA PRO A 6 29.09 2.26 -1.93
C PRO A 6 27.75 2.87 -2.37
N THR A 7 27.37 2.63 -3.61
CA THR A 7 26.03 2.87 -4.13
C THR A 7 25.08 2.00 -3.31
N THR A 8 24.28 2.60 -2.47
CA THR A 8 23.24 1.93 -1.68
C THR A 8 22.27 1.28 -2.66
N LEU A 9 22.35 -0.02 -2.82
CA LEU A 9 21.41 -0.83 -3.59
C LEU A 9 20.06 -0.76 -2.84
N LYS A 10 19.17 0.11 -3.27
CA LYS A 10 17.78 0.09 -2.79
C LYS A 10 17.10 -1.14 -3.38
N VAL A 11 17.06 -2.23 -2.63
CA VAL A 11 16.27 -3.40 -2.97
C VAL A 11 14.80 -3.04 -2.68
N PHE A 12 14.06 -2.73 -3.72
CA PHE A 12 12.61 -2.50 -3.63
C PHE A 12 11.90 -3.85 -3.68
N PHE A 13 11.49 -4.37 -2.53
CA PHE A 13 10.48 -5.42 -2.45
C PHE A 13 9.10 -4.75 -2.42
N ASN A 14 8.47 -4.58 -3.58
CA ASN A 14 7.20 -3.86 -3.67
C ASN A 14 6.10 -4.73 -4.27
N PHE A 15 4.97 -4.80 -3.54
CA PHE A 15 3.81 -5.60 -3.91
C PHE A 15 2.76 -4.84 -4.74
N ASN A 16 2.85 -3.50 -4.84
CA ASN A 16 1.95 -2.70 -5.65
C ASN A 16 2.74 -1.65 -6.45
N ILE A 17 3.27 -2.07 -7.57
CA ILE A 17 4.36 -1.38 -8.28
C ILE A 17 3.98 0.01 -8.76
N MET A 18 2.73 0.27 -9.22
CA MET A 18 2.34 1.59 -9.70
C MET A 18 2.35 2.63 -8.56
N GLN A 19 1.81 2.29 -7.39
CA GLN A 19 1.80 3.17 -6.22
C GLN A 19 3.21 3.46 -5.69
N ASP A 20 4.12 2.50 -5.85
CA ASP A 20 5.50 2.61 -5.35
C ASP A 20 6.38 3.50 -6.21
N ILE A 21 6.11 3.58 -7.50
CA ILE A 21 6.82 4.45 -8.45
C ILE A 21 6.16 5.82 -8.60
N ILE A 22 5.10 6.12 -7.85
CA ILE A 22 4.32 7.35 -8.01
C ILE A 22 5.16 8.62 -7.76
N LYS A 23 6.13 8.57 -6.84
CA LYS A 23 7.07 9.69 -6.60
C LYS A 23 7.95 9.99 -7.83
N ASP A 24 8.35 8.95 -8.53
CA ASP A 24 9.16 9.11 -9.73
C ASP A 24 8.30 9.57 -10.91
N ILE A 25 7.05 9.10 -11.01
CA ILE A 25 6.04 9.61 -11.95
C ILE A 25 5.79 11.10 -11.70
N ASP A 26 5.57 11.50 -10.43
CA ASP A 26 5.36 12.91 -10.07
C ASP A 26 6.52 13.80 -10.49
N ARG A 27 7.76 13.35 -10.25
CA ARG A 27 8.98 14.05 -10.69
C ARG A 27 9.07 14.16 -12.22
N TRP A 28 8.69 13.11 -12.97
CA TRP A 28 8.69 13.17 -14.43
C TRP A 28 7.64 14.15 -14.96
N LEU A 29 6.47 14.19 -14.34
CA LEU A 29 5.43 15.17 -14.67
C LEU A 29 5.88 16.62 -14.40
N ASP A 30 6.63 16.86 -13.32
CA ASP A 30 7.21 18.17 -13.02
C ASP A 30 8.29 18.60 -14.03
N GLN A 31 8.95 17.64 -14.66
CA GLN A 31 9.96 17.89 -15.71
C GLN A 31 9.37 17.95 -17.12
N GLU A 32 8.05 18.00 -17.25
CA GLU A 32 7.33 17.98 -18.53
C GLU A 32 7.75 16.79 -19.43
N SER A 33 8.11 15.67 -18.82
CA SER A 33 8.50 14.45 -19.53
C SER A 33 7.26 13.65 -19.95
N ASP A 34 7.18 13.25 -21.21
CA ASP A 34 6.16 12.34 -21.67
C ASP A 34 6.58 10.88 -21.40
N PHE A 35 5.61 10.00 -21.12
CA PHE A 35 5.85 8.59 -20.88
C PHE A 35 4.66 7.74 -21.34
N VAL A 36 4.90 6.43 -21.46
CA VAL A 36 3.83 5.45 -21.64
C VAL A 36 3.67 4.68 -20.34
N ALA A 37 2.45 4.66 -19.80
CA ALA A 37 2.08 3.82 -18.68
C ALA A 37 1.63 2.46 -19.22
N ALA A 38 2.22 1.38 -18.69
CA ALA A 38 1.85 -0.01 -18.95
C ALA A 38 1.26 -0.60 -17.67
N THR A 39 0.00 -1.01 -17.70
CA THR A 39 -0.72 -1.49 -16.52
C THR A 39 -1.26 -2.89 -16.74
N VAL A 40 -1.04 -3.81 -15.82
CA VAL A 40 -1.65 -5.14 -15.82
C VAL A 40 -3.14 -5.01 -15.54
N ILE A 41 -3.97 -5.31 -16.55
CA ILE A 41 -5.43 -5.18 -16.44
C ILE A 41 -6.13 -6.53 -16.19
N LYS A 42 -5.46 -7.63 -16.51
CA LYS A 42 -5.99 -8.98 -16.28
C LYS A 42 -4.87 -10.01 -16.19
N THR A 43 -5.07 -11.04 -15.38
CA THR A 43 -4.11 -12.14 -15.20
C THR A 43 -4.84 -13.44 -14.87
N TRP A 44 -4.27 -14.60 -15.31
CA TRP A 44 -4.78 -15.94 -15.01
C TRP A 44 -3.64 -16.89 -14.67
N GLY A 45 -3.98 -17.92 -13.91
CA GLY A 45 -3.02 -18.94 -13.49
C GLY A 45 -1.91 -18.35 -12.62
N SER A 46 -0.69 -18.79 -12.84
CA SER A 46 0.51 -18.29 -12.15
C SER A 46 1.01 -16.96 -12.73
N GLY A 47 0.11 -16.00 -12.97
CA GLY A 47 0.51 -14.68 -13.48
C GLY A 47 1.59 -14.04 -12.61
N PRO A 48 2.66 -13.50 -13.21
CA PRO A 48 3.84 -13.04 -12.46
C PRO A 48 3.59 -11.78 -11.64
N ARG A 49 2.54 -11.01 -11.96
CA ARG A 49 2.14 -9.77 -11.29
C ARG A 49 0.63 -9.70 -11.13
N LYS A 50 0.17 -8.99 -10.09
CA LYS A 50 -1.26 -8.76 -9.83
C LYS A 50 -1.83 -7.68 -10.75
N VAL A 51 -3.14 -7.71 -10.97
CA VAL A 51 -3.88 -6.63 -11.62
C VAL A 51 -3.63 -5.30 -10.90
N GLY A 52 -3.40 -4.22 -11.64
CA GLY A 52 -3.01 -2.91 -11.14
C GLY A 52 -1.49 -2.71 -11.01
N SER A 53 -0.68 -3.76 -11.21
CA SER A 53 0.77 -3.59 -11.31
C SER A 53 1.13 -2.79 -12.56
N GLY A 54 2.14 -1.92 -12.45
CA GLY A 54 2.48 -1.02 -13.53
C GLY A 54 3.98 -0.87 -13.80
N MET A 55 4.26 -0.39 -15.01
CA MET A 55 5.55 0.04 -15.48
C MET A 55 5.36 1.34 -16.26
N VAL A 56 6.27 2.28 -16.13
CA VAL A 56 6.29 3.47 -16.96
C VAL A 56 7.58 3.52 -17.80
N ILE A 57 7.43 3.95 -19.05
CA ILE A 57 8.50 4.00 -20.04
C ILE A 57 8.64 5.45 -20.50
N GLY A 58 9.74 6.09 -20.09
CA GLY A 58 10.06 7.47 -20.45
C GLY A 58 10.53 7.62 -21.90
N SER A 59 10.62 8.87 -22.37
CA SER A 59 11.10 9.22 -23.71
C SER A 59 12.58 8.86 -23.94
N ASN A 60 13.36 8.75 -22.87
CA ASN A 60 14.79 8.44 -22.89
C ASN A 60 15.10 6.97 -22.59
N ASP A 61 14.14 6.06 -22.82
CA ASP A 61 14.22 4.64 -22.47
C ASP A 61 14.44 4.37 -20.96
N GLU A 62 14.19 5.38 -20.10
CA GLU A 62 14.10 5.17 -18.66
C GLU A 62 12.87 4.32 -18.34
N ILE A 63 13.05 3.34 -17.46
CA ILE A 63 11.99 2.40 -17.08
C ILE A 63 11.87 2.39 -15.57
N LEU A 64 10.63 2.51 -15.08
CA LEU A 64 10.29 2.35 -13.67
C LEU A 64 9.20 1.30 -13.53
N GLY A 65 9.31 0.44 -12.54
CA GLY A 65 8.33 -0.62 -12.28
C GLY A 65 8.53 -1.85 -13.16
N SER A 66 7.51 -2.73 -13.17
CA SER A 66 7.50 -3.98 -13.94
C SER A 66 6.09 -4.55 -14.05
N VAL A 67 5.77 -5.18 -15.18
CA VAL A 67 4.48 -5.83 -15.43
C VAL A 67 4.53 -7.36 -15.38
N SER A 68 5.73 -7.95 -15.48
CA SER A 68 5.90 -9.41 -15.51
C SER A 68 7.10 -9.95 -14.73
N GLY A 69 7.97 -9.07 -14.23
CA GLY A 69 9.21 -9.47 -13.57
C GLY A 69 10.33 -9.83 -14.54
N GLY A 70 10.32 -9.30 -15.76
CA GLY A 70 11.38 -9.44 -16.76
C GLY A 70 11.00 -10.27 -18.01
N CYS A 71 9.82 -10.91 -18.02
CA CYS A 71 9.47 -11.82 -19.10
C CYS A 71 9.01 -11.11 -20.38
N VAL A 72 8.17 -10.09 -20.29
CA VAL A 72 7.55 -9.42 -21.45
C VAL A 72 7.95 -7.95 -21.59
N GLU A 73 8.74 -7.41 -20.67
CA GLU A 73 9.09 -5.97 -20.63
C GLU A 73 9.72 -5.50 -21.93
N GLY A 74 10.56 -6.31 -22.57
CA GLY A 74 11.20 -5.96 -23.84
C GLY A 74 10.21 -5.72 -24.98
N ASP A 75 9.16 -6.56 -25.09
CA ASP A 75 8.11 -6.35 -26.08
C ASP A 75 7.20 -5.17 -25.69
N VAL A 76 6.86 -5.03 -24.42
CA VAL A 76 6.08 -3.89 -23.92
C VAL A 76 6.77 -2.56 -24.28
N ILE A 77 8.09 -2.44 -24.09
CA ILE A 77 8.88 -1.26 -24.48
C ILE A 77 8.80 -1.02 -26.00
N LYS A 78 8.94 -2.07 -26.80
CA LYS A 78 8.81 -1.95 -28.25
C LYS A 78 7.41 -1.46 -28.68
N GLN A 79 6.35 -2.04 -28.10
CA GLN A 79 4.99 -1.66 -28.39
C GLN A 79 4.64 -0.25 -27.88
N SER A 80 5.29 0.23 -26.82
CA SER A 80 5.08 1.58 -26.30
C SER A 80 5.48 2.66 -27.28
N GLN A 81 6.39 2.39 -28.20
CA GLN A 81 6.78 3.35 -29.24
C GLN A 81 5.63 3.69 -30.18
N GLU A 82 4.80 2.71 -30.54
CA GLU A 82 3.61 2.93 -31.36
C GLU A 82 2.57 3.77 -30.62
N VAL A 83 2.29 3.43 -29.35
CA VAL A 83 1.36 4.18 -28.49
C VAL A 83 1.82 5.62 -28.28
N ARG A 84 3.12 5.84 -28.13
CA ARG A 84 3.69 7.19 -28.05
C ARG A 84 3.48 8.00 -29.32
N GLN A 85 3.58 7.39 -30.49
CA GLN A 85 3.40 8.06 -31.79
C GLN A 85 1.95 8.36 -32.10
N THR A 86 1.06 7.41 -31.86
CA THR A 86 -0.37 7.50 -32.22
C THR A 86 -1.21 8.19 -31.16
N GLY A 87 -0.83 8.09 -29.87
CA GLY A 87 -1.64 8.49 -28.73
C GLY A 87 -2.80 7.52 -28.41
N GLU A 88 -2.98 6.49 -29.23
CA GLU A 88 -4.05 5.50 -29.03
C GLU A 88 -3.64 4.42 -28.04
N ARG A 89 -4.55 4.04 -27.16
CA ARG A 89 -4.34 2.93 -26.22
C ARG A 89 -4.25 1.60 -26.93
N LYS A 90 -3.46 0.69 -26.35
CA LYS A 90 -3.23 -0.65 -26.87
C LYS A 90 -3.28 -1.68 -25.75
N ILE A 91 -4.00 -2.79 -25.98
CA ILE A 91 -3.96 -3.95 -25.09
C ILE A 91 -3.00 -4.98 -25.67
N LEU A 92 -1.99 -5.34 -24.90
CA LEU A 92 -1.09 -6.45 -25.19
C LEU A 92 -1.56 -7.70 -24.45
N ARG A 93 -1.51 -8.85 -25.12
CA ARG A 93 -1.90 -10.14 -24.56
C ARG A 93 -0.77 -11.13 -24.67
N TYR A 94 -0.43 -11.76 -23.54
CA TYR A 94 0.62 -12.77 -23.46
C TYR A 94 0.07 -14.03 -22.79
N GLY A 95 0.31 -15.22 -23.36
CA GLY A 95 -0.21 -16.48 -22.82
C GLY A 95 0.56 -17.71 -23.28
N VAL A 96 0.27 -18.85 -22.68
CA VAL A 96 1.00 -20.13 -22.86
C VAL A 96 0.77 -20.78 -24.23
N THR A 97 -0.28 -20.39 -24.97
CA THR A 97 -0.73 -21.06 -26.20
C THR A 97 -0.17 -20.47 -27.49
N ASP A 98 0.52 -19.33 -27.42
CA ASP A 98 1.14 -18.72 -28.59
C ASP A 98 2.61 -19.13 -28.72
N ASP A 99 3.03 -19.56 -29.92
CA ASP A 99 4.44 -19.78 -30.24
C ASP A 99 5.30 -18.55 -29.92
N GLN A 100 4.69 -17.35 -29.94
CA GLN A 100 5.27 -16.08 -29.48
C GLN A 100 5.56 -16.04 -27.97
N ALA A 101 4.81 -16.77 -27.13
CA ALA A 101 5.03 -16.81 -25.69
C ALA A 101 6.39 -17.47 -25.33
N TRP A 102 6.85 -18.37 -26.14
CA TRP A 102 8.19 -18.98 -26.00
C TRP A 102 9.31 -18.00 -26.39
N GLU A 103 9.10 -17.18 -27.42
CA GLU A 103 10.06 -16.13 -27.80
C GLU A 103 10.17 -15.03 -26.77
N VAL A 104 9.10 -14.76 -26.00
CA VAL A 104 9.05 -13.70 -24.99
C VAL A 104 9.32 -14.22 -23.55
N GLY A 105 9.51 -15.54 -23.36
CA GLY A 105 10.02 -16.10 -22.11
C GLY A 105 9.02 -16.24 -20.95
N LEU A 106 7.72 -16.40 -21.20
CA LEU A 106 6.72 -16.72 -20.16
C LEU A 106 6.84 -18.17 -19.69
N SER A 107 7.82 -18.45 -18.86
CA SER A 107 8.05 -19.79 -18.27
C SER A 107 7.05 -20.18 -17.17
N CYS A 108 6.14 -19.29 -16.76
CA CYS A 108 5.29 -19.46 -15.57
C CYS A 108 3.93 -20.10 -15.86
N GLY A 109 3.55 -20.34 -17.11
CA GLY A 109 2.25 -20.95 -17.48
C GLY A 109 1.02 -20.08 -17.20
N GLY A 110 1.17 -18.79 -16.91
CA GLY A 110 0.09 -17.83 -16.72
C GLY A 110 -0.23 -17.02 -17.98
N GLN A 111 -1.33 -16.29 -17.94
CA GLN A 111 -1.70 -15.32 -18.98
C GLN A 111 -1.76 -13.92 -18.35
N ILE A 112 -1.44 -12.89 -19.17
CA ILE A 112 -1.45 -11.50 -18.74
C ILE A 112 -1.94 -10.59 -19.85
N GLU A 113 -2.81 -9.64 -19.53
CA GLU A 113 -3.19 -8.53 -20.41
C GLU A 113 -2.67 -7.22 -19.82
N ILE A 114 -2.05 -6.40 -20.67
CA ILE A 114 -1.41 -5.13 -20.30
C ILE A 114 -2.01 -4.02 -21.15
N LEU A 115 -2.52 -2.98 -20.49
CA LEU A 115 -2.97 -1.75 -21.13
C LEU A 115 -1.82 -0.78 -21.25
N LEU A 116 -1.55 -0.29 -22.46
CA LEU A 116 -0.63 0.82 -22.73
C LEU A 116 -1.41 2.11 -22.93
N GLU A 117 -1.01 3.16 -22.22
CA GLU A 117 -1.59 4.48 -22.28
C GLU A 117 -0.48 5.54 -22.36
N ARG A 118 -0.54 6.45 -23.34
CA ARG A 118 0.36 7.60 -23.39
C ARG A 118 -0.06 8.64 -22.36
N VAL A 119 0.90 9.13 -21.60
CA VAL A 119 0.73 10.23 -20.67
C VAL A 119 1.58 11.39 -21.17
N ASP A 120 0.90 12.42 -21.62
CA ASP A 120 1.45 13.64 -22.17
C ASP A 120 1.36 14.74 -21.09
N PRO A 121 2.43 15.51 -20.81
CA PRO A 121 2.40 16.54 -19.78
C PRO A 121 1.33 17.61 -19.97
N GLN A 122 0.94 17.91 -21.21
CA GLN A 122 -0.10 18.90 -21.50
C GLN A 122 -1.51 18.37 -21.22
N SER A 123 -1.70 17.06 -21.36
CA SER A 123 -2.97 16.35 -21.11
C SER A 123 -3.03 15.66 -19.73
N SER A 124 -1.93 15.66 -18.98
CA SER A 124 -1.71 14.78 -17.82
C SER A 124 -2.16 15.35 -16.47
N GLY A 125 -3.01 16.37 -16.44
CA GLY A 125 -3.55 16.92 -15.18
C GLY A 125 -4.08 15.84 -14.23
N ILE A 126 -4.72 14.80 -14.79
CA ILE A 126 -5.22 13.64 -14.06
C ILE A 126 -4.09 12.82 -13.41
N TRP A 127 -2.98 12.61 -14.09
CA TRP A 127 -1.84 11.88 -13.54
C TRP A 127 -1.12 12.68 -12.45
N LYS A 128 -1.10 14.01 -12.59
CA LYS A 128 -0.58 14.90 -11.55
C LYS A 128 -1.49 14.89 -10.32
N GLU A 129 -2.80 14.95 -10.52
CA GLU A 129 -3.79 14.83 -9.44
C GLU A 129 -3.73 13.45 -8.78
N LEU A 130 -3.59 12.36 -9.56
CA LEU A 130 -3.37 11.02 -9.05
C LEU A 130 -2.14 10.96 -8.15
N SER A 131 -1.00 11.47 -8.61
CA SER A 131 0.24 11.44 -7.84
C SER A 131 0.09 12.23 -6.53
N GLN A 132 -0.52 13.40 -6.56
CA GLN A 132 -0.78 14.21 -5.38
C GLN A 132 -1.67 13.49 -4.36
N ASN A 133 -2.78 12.88 -4.82
CA ASN A 133 -3.67 12.11 -3.93
C ASN A 133 -2.92 10.94 -3.27
N VAL A 134 -2.17 10.15 -4.05
CA VAL A 134 -1.42 9.01 -3.51
C VAL A 134 -0.32 9.45 -2.54
N LEU A 135 0.40 10.53 -2.84
CA LEU A 135 1.48 11.06 -1.99
C LEU A 135 0.96 11.64 -0.67
N THR A 136 -0.26 12.20 -0.67
CA THR A 136 -0.91 12.74 0.53
C THR A 136 -1.83 11.73 1.21
N ASN A 137 -1.72 10.43 0.85
CA ASN A 137 -2.51 9.32 1.39
C ASN A 137 -4.03 9.49 1.22
N HIS A 138 -4.46 10.10 0.12
CA HIS A 138 -5.87 10.13 -0.29
C HIS A 138 -6.13 9.00 -1.28
N GLY A 139 -7.09 8.16 -0.95
CA GLY A 139 -7.44 7.03 -1.80
C GLY A 139 -8.29 7.46 -2.98
N VAL A 140 -7.95 6.94 -4.18
CA VAL A 140 -8.62 7.26 -5.44
C VAL A 140 -8.65 6.06 -6.38
N ALA A 141 -9.48 6.11 -7.40
CA ALA A 141 -9.49 5.17 -8.51
C ALA A 141 -9.23 5.92 -9.83
N LEU A 142 -8.27 5.44 -10.61
CA LEU A 142 -8.05 5.90 -11.98
C LEU A 142 -8.85 4.99 -12.91
N VAL A 143 -9.77 5.56 -13.67
CA VAL A 143 -10.59 4.85 -14.65
C VAL A 143 -10.13 5.21 -16.05
N SER A 144 -9.60 4.22 -16.76
CA SER A 144 -9.08 4.40 -18.12
C SER A 144 -9.96 3.60 -19.11
N PRO A 145 -10.46 4.23 -20.19
CA PRO A 145 -10.99 3.48 -21.33
C PRO A 145 -9.92 2.53 -21.86
N THR A 146 -10.29 1.34 -22.32
CA THR A 146 -9.27 0.38 -22.80
C THR A 146 -8.91 0.57 -24.27
N LEU A 147 -9.67 1.35 -25.01
CA LEU A 147 -9.47 1.67 -26.44
C LEU A 147 -9.60 3.16 -26.69
N GLY A 148 -9.05 3.61 -27.83
CA GLY A 148 -9.11 5.01 -28.27
C GLY A 148 -8.23 5.94 -27.43
N SER A 149 -8.49 7.25 -27.55
CA SER A 149 -7.74 8.33 -26.91
C SER A 149 -8.56 9.17 -25.93
N SER A 150 -9.81 8.73 -25.60
CA SER A 150 -10.62 9.43 -24.59
C SER A 150 -9.89 9.54 -23.25
N PRO A 151 -9.99 10.68 -22.56
CA PRO A 151 -9.23 10.88 -21.31
C PRO A 151 -9.64 9.89 -20.21
N SER A 152 -8.70 9.46 -19.41
CA SER A 152 -8.94 8.76 -18.15
C SER A 152 -9.63 9.71 -17.16
N ARG A 153 -10.28 9.14 -16.12
CA ARG A 153 -10.97 9.89 -15.07
C ARG A 153 -10.42 9.48 -13.71
N LEU A 154 -10.22 10.44 -12.84
CA LEU A 154 -9.90 10.20 -11.45
C LEU A 154 -11.19 10.31 -10.63
N ILE A 155 -11.48 9.28 -9.83
CA ILE A 155 -12.71 9.16 -9.05
C ILE A 155 -12.32 9.04 -7.58
N GLY A 156 -12.88 9.92 -6.75
CA GLY A 156 -12.74 9.86 -5.30
C GLY A 156 -13.54 8.70 -4.68
N SER A 157 -13.30 8.41 -3.43
CA SER A 157 -13.90 7.27 -2.72
C SER A 157 -15.41 7.37 -2.48
N GLU A 158 -16.00 8.56 -2.67
CA GLU A 158 -17.42 8.85 -2.40
C GLU A 158 -18.19 9.35 -3.63
N ASP A 159 -17.54 9.43 -4.79
CA ASP A 159 -18.18 9.90 -6.01
C ASP A 159 -19.16 8.86 -6.56
N SER A 160 -20.38 9.29 -6.93
CA SER A 160 -21.42 8.42 -7.50
C SER A 160 -22.26 9.12 -8.55
N ASN A 161 -21.70 10.12 -9.24
CA ASN A 161 -22.45 11.00 -10.15
C ASN A 161 -22.93 10.31 -11.43
N ASP A 162 -22.27 9.22 -11.84
CA ASP A 162 -22.63 8.40 -13.02
C ASP A 162 -22.25 6.94 -12.80
N ALA A 163 -22.57 6.07 -13.77
CA ALA A 163 -22.32 4.64 -13.71
C ALA A 163 -20.83 4.30 -13.56
N ILE A 164 -19.93 5.07 -14.20
CA ILE A 164 -18.47 4.90 -14.08
C ILE A 164 -18.01 5.22 -12.67
N ALA A 165 -18.47 6.36 -12.12
CA ALA A 165 -18.11 6.79 -10.77
C ALA A 165 -18.63 5.80 -9.70
N ALA A 166 -19.88 5.33 -9.86
CA ALA A 166 -20.46 4.33 -8.96
C ALA A 166 -19.67 3.01 -8.97
N ALA A 167 -19.26 2.53 -10.17
CA ALA A 167 -18.46 1.33 -10.32
C ALA A 167 -17.04 1.50 -9.72
N ALA A 168 -16.42 2.66 -9.92
CA ALA A 168 -15.10 2.97 -9.37
C ALA A 168 -15.14 3.04 -7.83
N THR A 169 -16.17 3.66 -7.26
CA THR A 169 -16.40 3.71 -5.80
C THR A 169 -16.60 2.31 -5.21
N GLU A 170 -17.34 1.43 -5.89
CA GLU A 170 -17.51 0.05 -5.45
C GLU A 170 -16.20 -0.75 -5.54
N ALA A 171 -15.43 -0.57 -6.62
CA ALA A 171 -14.10 -1.17 -6.76
C ALA A 171 -13.14 -0.67 -5.66
N TYR A 172 -13.21 0.63 -5.32
CA TYR A 172 -12.43 1.24 -4.25
C TYR A 172 -12.77 0.62 -2.88
N LYS A 173 -14.06 0.50 -2.54
CA LYS A 173 -14.52 -0.14 -1.29
C LYS A 173 -14.01 -1.58 -1.17
N LYS A 174 -13.98 -2.31 -2.27
CA LYS A 174 -13.43 -3.68 -2.35
C LYS A 174 -11.90 -3.71 -2.44
N ARG A 175 -11.22 -2.57 -2.54
CA ARG A 175 -9.77 -2.45 -2.80
C ARG A 175 -9.29 -3.32 -3.95
N LYS A 176 -10.11 -3.43 -5.01
CA LYS A 176 -9.88 -4.36 -6.12
C LYS A 176 -9.91 -3.65 -7.46
N SER A 177 -8.76 -3.59 -8.13
CA SER A 177 -8.66 -3.15 -9.53
C SER A 177 -9.23 -4.21 -10.46
N GLY A 178 -9.80 -3.78 -11.61
CA GLY A 178 -10.35 -4.71 -12.58
C GLY A 178 -11.00 -4.04 -13.78
N LEU A 179 -11.37 -4.88 -14.76
CA LEU A 179 -12.13 -4.48 -15.94
C LEU A 179 -13.63 -4.41 -15.63
N ILE A 180 -14.30 -3.43 -16.22
CA ILE A 180 -15.75 -3.27 -16.18
C ILE A 180 -16.26 -2.84 -17.54
N GLU A 181 -17.42 -3.35 -17.92
CA GLU A 181 -18.14 -2.97 -19.13
C GLU A 181 -19.32 -2.07 -18.76
N ILE A 182 -19.42 -0.91 -19.39
CA ILE A 182 -20.49 0.08 -19.21
C ILE A 182 -20.89 0.56 -20.60
N GLU A 183 -22.16 0.37 -20.98
CA GLU A 183 -22.73 0.81 -22.28
C GLU A 183 -21.90 0.36 -23.49
N ASP A 184 -21.48 -0.93 -23.51
CA ASP A 184 -20.65 -1.57 -24.55
C ASP A 184 -19.18 -1.09 -24.59
N ASP A 185 -18.79 -0.17 -23.72
CA ASP A 185 -17.40 0.28 -23.58
C ASP A 185 -16.70 -0.44 -22.42
N LEU A 186 -15.47 -0.86 -22.66
CA LEU A 186 -14.63 -1.54 -21.67
C LEU A 186 -13.69 -0.55 -20.99
N TYR A 187 -13.77 -0.46 -19.66
CA TYR A 187 -12.94 0.39 -18.82
C TYR A 187 -12.08 -0.44 -17.88
N PHE A 188 -10.89 0.05 -17.58
CA PHE A 188 -10.07 -0.47 -16.51
C PHE A 188 -10.11 0.48 -15.30
N ILE A 189 -10.52 -0.04 -14.15
CA ILE A 189 -10.49 0.67 -12.88
C ILE A 189 -9.23 0.26 -12.13
N ASN A 190 -8.29 1.19 -11.96
CA ASN A 190 -7.09 1.00 -11.14
C ASN A 190 -7.28 1.69 -9.79
N VAL A 191 -7.40 0.89 -8.74
CA VAL A 191 -7.64 1.39 -7.37
C VAL A 191 -6.31 1.67 -6.69
N PHE A 192 -6.16 2.89 -6.17
CA PHE A 192 -5.07 3.34 -5.31
C PHE A 192 -5.63 3.56 -3.90
N PRO A 193 -5.66 2.53 -3.06
CA PRO A 193 -6.24 2.66 -1.73
C PRO A 193 -5.35 3.50 -0.82
N LYS A 194 -5.95 4.12 0.20
CA LYS A 194 -5.19 4.69 1.31
C LYS A 194 -4.25 3.63 1.89
N LYS A 195 -3.04 4.04 2.26
CA LYS A 195 -2.16 3.18 3.04
C LYS A 195 -2.82 2.88 4.38
N SER A 196 -2.76 1.64 4.78
CA SER A 196 -3.14 1.28 6.14
C SER A 196 -2.22 2.02 7.12
N GLN A 197 -2.80 2.60 8.16
CA GLN A 197 -2.08 3.33 9.19
C GLN A 197 -1.77 2.41 10.37
N LEU A 198 -0.53 2.42 10.84
CA LEU A 198 -0.10 1.66 12.01
C LEU A 198 0.25 2.60 13.14
N ILE A 199 -0.63 2.71 14.12
CA ILE A 199 -0.39 3.44 15.36
C ILE A 199 0.38 2.54 16.32
N ILE A 200 1.56 2.99 16.73
CA ILE A 200 2.47 2.29 17.64
C ILE A 200 2.53 3.11 18.93
N VAL A 201 1.94 2.60 19.99
CA VAL A 201 2.03 3.21 21.33
C VAL A 201 3.25 2.67 22.06
N GLY A 202 4.26 3.52 22.22
CA GLY A 202 5.55 3.20 22.81
C GLY A 202 6.70 3.23 21.82
N ALA A 203 7.78 3.93 22.17
CA ALA A 203 8.97 4.13 21.37
C ALA A 203 10.18 3.40 21.98
N ALA A 204 10.26 2.09 21.80
CA ALA A 204 11.33 1.23 22.31
C ALA A 204 11.96 0.37 21.21
N HIS A 205 12.84 -0.57 21.57
CA HIS A 205 13.57 -1.39 20.59
C HIS A 205 12.67 -2.17 19.61
N ILE A 206 11.52 -2.71 20.06
CA ILE A 206 10.58 -3.40 19.18
C ILE A 206 9.97 -2.41 18.20
N SER A 207 9.62 -1.20 18.66
CA SER A 207 8.98 -0.17 17.84
C SER A 207 9.88 0.29 16.69
N SER A 208 11.21 0.42 16.93
CA SER A 208 12.18 0.77 15.89
C SER A 208 12.18 -0.27 14.75
N GLN A 209 12.26 -1.55 15.10
CA GLN A 209 12.24 -2.63 14.13
C GLN A 209 10.86 -2.76 13.44
N LEU A 210 9.79 -2.51 14.20
CA LEU A 210 8.42 -2.56 13.67
C LEU A 210 8.16 -1.46 12.65
N VAL A 211 8.62 -0.22 12.89
CA VAL A 211 8.53 0.89 11.93
C VAL A 211 9.22 0.54 10.63
N GLU A 212 10.45 0.02 10.68
CA GLU A 212 11.21 -0.39 9.50
C GLU A 212 10.45 -1.45 8.69
N LEU A 213 10.03 -2.54 9.35
CA LEU A 213 9.33 -3.65 8.68
C LEU A 213 7.95 -3.22 8.18
N ALA A 214 7.15 -2.50 8.98
CA ALA A 214 5.82 -2.07 8.58
C ALA A 214 5.86 -1.13 7.37
N SER A 215 6.84 -0.22 7.31
CA SER A 215 7.06 0.67 6.16
C SER A 215 7.34 -0.12 4.87
N LEU A 216 8.13 -1.21 4.95
CA LEU A 216 8.38 -2.10 3.80
C LEU A 216 7.11 -2.74 3.25
N PHE A 217 6.12 -2.99 4.11
CA PHE A 217 4.82 -3.58 3.73
C PHE A 217 3.72 -2.53 3.51
N GLY A 218 4.09 -1.26 3.33
CA GLY A 218 3.19 -0.19 2.90
C GLY A 218 2.25 0.33 4.00
N PHE A 219 2.61 0.18 5.28
CA PHE A 219 1.95 0.89 6.36
C PHE A 219 2.52 2.30 6.51
N GLU A 220 1.65 3.29 6.71
CA GLU A 220 2.02 4.59 7.25
C GLU A 220 2.16 4.45 8.76
N THR A 221 3.34 4.79 9.30
CA THR A 221 3.70 4.50 10.68
C THR A 221 3.58 5.75 11.55
N ILE A 222 2.79 5.64 12.62
CA ILE A 222 2.55 6.70 13.60
C ILE A 222 3.02 6.21 14.96
N VAL A 223 3.98 6.89 15.59
CA VAL A 223 4.47 6.50 16.90
C VAL A 223 4.06 7.53 17.94
N ILE A 224 3.50 7.05 19.08
CA ILE A 224 3.04 7.87 20.20
C ILE A 224 3.75 7.40 21.47
N ASP A 225 4.53 8.28 22.12
CA ASP A 225 5.14 7.99 23.42
C ASP A 225 5.34 9.27 24.25
N PRO A 226 4.63 9.43 25.38
CA PRO A 226 4.71 10.64 26.22
C PRO A 226 6.06 10.80 26.96
N ARG A 227 6.92 9.79 26.91
CA ARG A 227 8.20 9.80 27.64
C ARG A 227 9.32 10.49 26.88
N GLY A 228 9.04 11.04 25.69
CA GLY A 228 10.01 11.79 24.89
C GLY A 228 11.23 10.96 24.45
N LEU A 229 11.07 9.65 24.28
CA LEU A 229 12.17 8.72 23.98
C LEU A 229 12.76 8.91 22.58
N PHE A 230 12.06 9.63 21.71
CA PHE A 230 12.56 10.00 20.38
C PHE A 230 13.75 10.93 20.40
N THR A 231 13.91 11.72 21.47
CA THR A 231 14.90 12.78 21.49
C THR A 231 16.30 12.31 21.87
N ASN A 232 16.47 11.15 22.55
CA ASN A 232 17.78 10.86 23.12
C ASN A 232 18.26 9.40 23.22
N LYS A 233 17.48 8.35 22.95
CA LYS A 233 17.94 6.97 23.23
C LYS A 233 17.49 5.86 22.28
N THR A 234 16.46 6.04 21.45
CA THR A 234 16.04 5.03 20.48
C THR A 234 16.43 5.49 19.09
N GLU A 235 17.45 4.86 18.51
CA GLU A 235 17.81 5.08 17.12
C GLU A 235 16.82 4.32 16.24
N PHE A 236 16.01 5.05 15.48
CA PHE A 236 15.21 4.51 14.40
C PHE A 236 16.06 4.51 13.13
N SER A 237 16.37 3.33 12.58
CA SER A 237 17.03 3.18 11.28
C SER A 237 16.16 3.75 10.15
N VAL A 238 14.85 3.57 10.27
CA VAL A 238 13.82 4.21 9.46
C VAL A 238 12.96 5.06 10.39
N LYS A 239 12.84 6.36 10.11
CA LYS A 239 11.99 7.24 10.91
C LYS A 239 10.53 6.91 10.67
N PRO A 240 9.67 6.94 11.70
CA PRO A 240 8.23 6.87 11.49
C PRO A 240 7.74 8.05 10.63
N ASP A 241 6.66 7.85 9.88
CA ASP A 241 6.08 8.91 9.05
C ASP A 241 5.57 10.06 9.94
N ILE A 242 4.98 9.73 11.10
CA ILE A 242 4.51 10.71 12.09
C ILE A 242 4.96 10.27 13.49
N SER A 243 5.30 11.23 14.34
CA SER A 243 5.64 10.96 15.76
C SER A 243 5.07 12.02 16.70
N TYR A 244 4.59 11.57 17.85
CA TYR A 244 4.01 12.41 18.88
C TYR A 244 4.65 12.13 20.25
N ASP A 245 5.29 13.16 20.85
CA ASP A 245 5.74 13.14 22.24
C ASP A 245 4.59 13.60 23.15
N LYS A 246 3.47 12.87 23.10
CA LYS A 246 2.21 13.18 23.79
C LYS A 246 1.60 11.93 24.40
N TRP A 247 0.67 12.12 25.33
CA TRP A 247 -0.16 11.04 25.83
C TRP A 247 -1.09 10.51 24.73
N PRO A 248 -1.39 9.19 24.70
CA PRO A 248 -2.27 8.62 23.69
C PRO A 248 -3.64 9.32 23.59
N VAL A 249 -4.23 9.73 24.72
CA VAL A 249 -5.50 10.43 24.75
C VAL A 249 -5.45 11.75 23.98
N GLU A 250 -4.37 12.52 24.10
CA GLU A 250 -4.20 13.82 23.44
C GLU A 250 -4.09 13.71 21.91
N VAL A 251 -3.82 12.53 21.41
CA VAL A 251 -3.68 12.27 19.97
C VAL A 251 -4.90 11.53 19.43
N LEU A 252 -5.34 10.47 20.13
CA LEU A 252 -6.33 9.53 19.61
C LEU A 252 -7.78 10.05 19.70
N GLU A 253 -8.09 11.01 20.58
CA GLU A 253 -9.45 11.60 20.68
C GLU A 253 -9.86 12.33 19.41
N ASP A 254 -8.90 12.99 18.74
CA ASP A 254 -9.13 13.74 17.50
C ASP A 254 -8.70 12.97 16.24
N TYR A 255 -8.26 11.71 16.38
CA TYR A 255 -7.75 10.91 15.26
C TYR A 255 -8.90 10.16 14.56
N ASP A 256 -8.87 10.10 13.22
CA ASP A 256 -9.85 9.32 12.43
C ASP A 256 -9.58 7.81 12.56
N LEU A 257 -10.13 7.19 13.61
CA LEU A 257 -9.94 5.79 13.99
C LEU A 257 -10.92 4.86 13.25
N ASN A 258 -10.72 4.72 11.95
CA ASN A 258 -11.54 3.92 11.04
C ASN A 258 -10.90 2.55 10.71
N SER A 259 -11.49 1.81 9.77
CA SER A 259 -11.06 0.47 9.35
C SER A 259 -9.70 0.42 8.63
N ASP A 260 -9.09 1.57 8.27
CA ASP A 260 -7.75 1.62 7.71
C ASP A 260 -6.66 1.70 8.78
N VAL A 261 -7.06 1.82 10.06
CA VAL A 261 -6.15 1.98 11.20
C VAL A 261 -5.94 0.65 11.93
N TYR A 262 -4.69 0.37 12.24
CA TYR A 262 -4.17 -0.73 13.04
C TYR A 262 -3.42 -0.15 14.22
N ALA A 263 -3.59 -0.68 15.43
CA ALA A 263 -2.95 -0.15 16.62
C ALA A 263 -2.23 -1.23 17.43
N VAL A 264 -1.05 -0.91 17.95
CA VAL A 264 -0.24 -1.81 18.77
C VAL A 264 0.28 -1.14 20.03
N MET A 265 0.11 -1.80 21.17
CA MET A 265 0.55 -1.34 22.50
C MET A 265 1.86 -2.03 22.86
N LEU A 266 2.96 -1.28 22.90
CA LEU A 266 4.32 -1.81 23.12
C LEU A 266 5.03 -1.21 24.33
N THR A 267 4.33 -0.45 25.23
CA THR A 267 5.02 0.28 26.32
C THR A 267 5.30 -0.56 27.54
N HIS A 268 4.58 -1.60 27.82
CA HIS A 268 4.52 -2.31 29.12
C HIS A 268 4.01 -1.46 30.30
N ASP A 269 3.67 -0.18 30.10
CA ASP A 269 3.15 0.70 31.13
C ASP A 269 1.61 0.77 31.03
N PRO A 270 0.90 0.22 32.03
CA PRO A 270 -0.58 0.26 32.00
C PRO A 270 -1.16 1.67 31.91
N LYS A 271 -0.45 2.68 32.45
CA LYS A 271 -0.94 4.07 32.42
C LYS A 271 -0.98 4.63 30.99
N ILE A 272 -0.08 4.17 30.13
CA ILE A 272 -0.02 4.60 28.73
C ILE A 272 -0.91 3.69 27.89
N ASP A 273 -0.75 2.35 28.02
CA ASP A 273 -1.48 1.37 27.22
C ASP A 273 -3.00 1.47 27.45
N ASP A 274 -3.47 1.60 28.70
CA ASP A 274 -4.89 1.60 29.03
C ASP A 274 -5.59 2.88 28.49
N GLN A 275 -4.92 4.05 28.48
CA GLN A 275 -5.47 5.26 27.86
C GLN A 275 -5.77 5.05 26.36
N ALA A 276 -4.80 4.47 25.62
CA ALA A 276 -5.00 4.15 24.21
C ALA A 276 -6.12 3.12 24.02
N LEU A 277 -6.12 2.05 24.81
CA LEU A 277 -7.11 0.98 24.71
C LEU A 277 -8.54 1.48 24.98
N HIS A 278 -8.75 2.41 25.92
CA HIS A 278 -10.08 2.98 26.22
C HIS A 278 -10.71 3.67 25.00
N ILE A 279 -9.91 4.27 24.14
CA ILE A 279 -10.37 4.93 22.91
C ILE A 279 -10.49 3.90 21.78
N LEU A 280 -9.45 3.10 21.56
CA LEU A 280 -9.37 2.15 20.46
C LEU A 280 -10.46 1.07 20.51
N LEU A 281 -10.81 0.58 21.70
CA LEU A 281 -11.86 -0.43 21.87
C LEU A 281 -13.26 0.06 21.47
N LYS A 282 -13.50 1.37 21.54
CA LYS A 282 -14.76 2.01 21.13
C LYS A 282 -14.74 2.49 19.67
N SER A 283 -13.61 2.34 18.98
CA SER A 283 -13.43 2.83 17.61
C SER A 283 -13.61 1.73 16.56
N GLY A 284 -13.58 2.16 15.28
CA GLY A 284 -13.70 1.28 14.11
C GLY A 284 -12.38 0.70 13.60
N VAL A 285 -11.29 0.72 14.39
CA VAL A 285 -9.98 0.21 13.95
C VAL A 285 -10.01 -1.29 13.65
N SER A 286 -9.29 -1.70 12.60
CA SER A 286 -9.26 -3.09 12.13
C SER A 286 -8.46 -4.05 13.01
N TYR A 287 -7.53 -3.53 13.81
CA TYR A 287 -6.65 -4.36 14.62
C TYR A 287 -6.21 -3.62 15.89
N ILE A 288 -6.22 -4.32 17.01
CA ILE A 288 -5.68 -3.87 18.28
C ILE A 288 -4.78 -4.97 18.83
N GLY A 289 -3.47 -4.75 18.84
CA GLY A 289 -2.50 -5.70 19.38
C GLY A 289 -1.87 -5.20 20.66
N ALA A 290 -1.60 -6.10 21.60
CA ALA A 290 -0.97 -5.69 22.86
C ALA A 290 0.14 -6.65 23.29
N LEU A 291 1.33 -6.08 23.53
CA LEU A 291 2.49 -6.81 24.02
C LEU A 291 2.26 -7.33 25.44
N GLY A 292 2.82 -8.49 25.73
CA GLY A 292 2.83 -9.07 27.05
C GLY A 292 2.47 -10.55 27.08
N SER A 293 2.80 -11.20 28.20
CA SER A 293 2.47 -12.59 28.43
C SER A 293 0.96 -12.79 28.66
N LYS A 294 0.47 -14.04 28.58
CA LYS A 294 -0.90 -14.40 28.96
C LYS A 294 -1.28 -13.86 30.36
N LYS A 295 -0.34 -13.89 31.32
CA LYS A 295 -0.53 -13.34 32.68
C LYS A 295 -0.71 -11.81 32.64
N THR A 296 0.06 -11.11 31.80
CA THR A 296 -0.05 -9.64 31.62
C THR A 296 -1.40 -9.30 31.00
N HIS A 297 -1.82 -10.07 30.00
CA HIS A 297 -3.12 -9.89 29.35
C HIS A 297 -4.29 -10.12 30.32
N ALA A 298 -4.26 -11.16 31.15
CA ALA A 298 -5.30 -11.38 32.17
C ALA A 298 -5.43 -10.18 33.13
N LYS A 299 -4.33 -9.55 33.54
CA LYS A 299 -4.38 -8.34 34.37
C LYS A 299 -4.94 -7.14 33.58
N ARG A 300 -4.63 -7.02 32.29
CA ARG A 300 -5.19 -5.98 31.39
C ARG A 300 -6.69 -6.17 31.26
N THR A 301 -7.15 -7.38 30.98
CA THR A 301 -8.57 -7.74 30.90
C THR A 301 -9.30 -7.32 32.16
N GLN A 302 -8.78 -7.64 33.36
CA GLN A 302 -9.41 -7.25 34.62
C GLN A 302 -9.57 -5.73 34.75
N ARG A 303 -8.51 -4.94 34.44
CA ARG A 303 -8.59 -3.48 34.51
C ARG A 303 -9.61 -2.89 33.52
N LEU A 304 -9.70 -3.45 32.30
CA LEU A 304 -10.68 -3.02 31.30
C LEU A 304 -12.10 -3.39 31.72
N THR A 305 -12.31 -4.59 32.29
CA THR A 305 -13.60 -4.97 32.86
C THR A 305 -14.01 -4.03 34.01
N ASP A 306 -13.09 -3.73 34.92
CA ASP A 306 -13.32 -2.79 36.03
C ASP A 306 -13.63 -1.36 35.51
N ALA A 307 -13.12 -1.00 34.33
CA ALA A 307 -13.43 0.26 33.63
C ALA A 307 -14.74 0.24 32.81
N GLY A 308 -15.45 -0.90 32.79
CA GLY A 308 -16.77 -1.04 32.19
C GLY A 308 -16.79 -1.50 30.73
N PHE A 309 -15.68 -2.02 30.19
CA PHE A 309 -15.66 -2.63 28.86
C PHE A 309 -16.26 -4.03 28.88
N SER A 310 -17.02 -4.37 27.85
CA SER A 310 -17.62 -5.70 27.65
C SER A 310 -16.58 -6.74 27.23
N GLU A 311 -16.91 -8.02 27.42
CA GLU A 311 -16.06 -9.12 26.93
C GLU A 311 -15.87 -9.06 25.40
N GLU A 312 -16.91 -8.66 24.66
CA GLU A 312 -16.85 -8.52 23.21
C GLU A 312 -15.83 -7.44 22.80
N GLU A 313 -15.86 -6.26 23.42
CA GLU A 313 -14.88 -5.19 23.16
C GLU A 313 -13.48 -5.66 23.51
N ILE A 314 -13.27 -6.27 24.66
CA ILE A 314 -11.96 -6.77 25.12
C ILE A 314 -11.43 -7.88 24.21
N SER A 315 -12.29 -8.74 23.67
CA SER A 315 -11.92 -9.81 22.74
C SER A 315 -11.30 -9.34 21.43
N ARG A 316 -11.47 -8.06 21.09
CA ARG A 316 -10.79 -7.43 19.94
C ARG A 316 -9.27 -7.30 20.13
N ILE A 317 -8.76 -7.46 21.35
CA ILE A 317 -7.34 -7.32 21.65
C ILE A 317 -6.61 -8.62 21.31
N HIS A 318 -5.72 -8.57 20.34
CA HIS A 318 -4.78 -9.65 20.05
C HIS A 318 -3.65 -9.64 21.08
N ALA A 319 -3.66 -10.61 21.99
CA ALA A 319 -2.65 -10.76 23.05
C ALA A 319 -2.45 -12.24 23.46
N PRO A 320 -1.21 -12.73 23.43
CA PRO A 320 0.03 -12.05 23.03
C PRO A 320 -0.01 -11.60 21.56
N ILE A 321 0.51 -10.39 21.29
CA ILE A 321 0.57 -9.82 19.94
C ILE A 321 1.50 -10.63 19.02
N GLY A 322 1.12 -10.75 17.75
CA GLY A 322 1.91 -11.37 16.70
C GLY A 322 1.61 -12.84 16.46
N VAL A 323 1.94 -13.34 15.28
CA VAL A 323 1.88 -14.77 14.97
C VAL A 323 2.94 -15.53 15.75
N ASP A 324 2.62 -16.74 16.24
CA ASP A 324 3.56 -17.55 17.00
C ASP A 324 4.66 -18.13 16.08
N ILE A 325 5.84 -17.54 16.17
CA ILE A 325 7.06 -17.97 15.49
C ILE A 325 8.19 -18.29 16.47
N ASN A 326 7.87 -18.45 17.77
CA ASN A 326 8.86 -18.58 18.84
C ASN A 326 9.86 -17.41 18.90
N ALA A 327 9.42 -16.19 18.62
CA ALA A 327 10.23 -14.98 18.63
C ALA A 327 10.92 -14.74 19.97
N LYS A 328 12.24 -14.40 19.94
CA LYS A 328 13.06 -14.21 21.14
C LYS A 328 13.72 -12.84 21.24
N ASN A 329 13.89 -12.15 20.12
CA ASN A 329 14.53 -10.84 20.05
C ASN A 329 13.57 -9.78 19.46
N PRO A 330 13.87 -8.48 19.61
CA PRO A 330 13.00 -7.41 19.14
C PRO A 330 12.65 -7.50 17.64
N GLY A 331 13.61 -7.87 16.78
CA GLY A 331 13.36 -8.00 15.33
C GLY A 331 12.41 -9.14 14.99
N GLU A 332 12.57 -10.30 15.64
CA GLU A 332 11.65 -11.44 15.46
C GLU A 332 10.24 -11.12 15.98
N ILE A 333 10.14 -10.38 17.11
CA ILE A 333 8.85 -9.92 17.65
C ILE A 333 8.20 -8.94 16.64
N ALA A 334 8.94 -7.98 16.11
CA ALA A 334 8.46 -7.06 15.11
C ALA A 334 7.98 -7.78 13.83
N LEU A 335 8.73 -8.79 13.37
CA LEU A 335 8.35 -9.62 12.22
C LEU A 335 7.03 -10.39 12.49
N SER A 336 6.88 -10.96 13.70
CA SER A 336 5.67 -11.68 14.07
C SER A 336 4.44 -10.76 14.09
N ILE A 337 4.62 -9.52 14.59
CA ILE A 337 3.56 -8.49 14.59
C ILE A 337 3.19 -8.12 13.15
N VAL A 338 4.16 -7.82 12.29
CA VAL A 338 3.89 -7.49 10.88
C VAL A 338 3.20 -8.64 10.17
N GLY A 339 3.60 -9.89 10.44
CA GLY A 339 2.91 -11.08 9.92
C GLY A 339 1.43 -11.13 10.29
N GLU A 340 1.08 -10.80 11.54
CA GLU A 340 -0.31 -10.75 12.00
C GLU A 340 -1.08 -9.58 11.40
N LEU A 341 -0.45 -8.40 11.30
CA LEU A 341 -1.03 -7.23 10.64
C LEU A 341 -1.37 -7.51 9.17
N ILE A 342 -0.44 -8.14 8.43
CA ILE A 342 -0.66 -8.53 7.03
C ILE A 342 -1.78 -9.58 6.91
N LYS A 343 -1.81 -10.58 7.81
CA LYS A 343 -2.87 -11.58 7.85
C LYS A 343 -4.24 -10.91 8.03
N THR A 344 -4.36 -9.99 8.99
CA THR A 344 -5.60 -9.24 9.25
C THR A 344 -5.99 -8.39 8.04
N ARG A 345 -5.06 -7.62 7.49
CA ARG A 345 -5.31 -6.79 6.31
C ARG A 345 -5.82 -7.58 5.12
N ASN A 346 -5.25 -8.76 4.87
CA ASN A 346 -5.62 -9.60 3.74
C ASN A 346 -6.95 -10.38 3.94
N GLN A 347 -7.53 -10.38 5.14
CA GLN A 347 -8.88 -10.91 5.38
C GLN A 347 -9.98 -9.97 4.87
N PHE A 348 -9.67 -8.70 4.67
CA PHE A 348 -10.58 -7.68 4.14
C PHE A 348 -10.35 -7.40 2.63
N LEU A 349 -9.38 -8.08 2.00
CA LEU A 349 -9.08 -8.05 0.57
C LEU A 349 -9.62 -9.30 -0.13
#